data_0e7b08fb67a54b4ce584e2b515a3cedf
#
_entry.id   0e7b08fb67a54b4ce584e2b515a3cedf
#
_cell.length_a   1.000
_cell.length_b   1.000
_cell.length_c   1.000
_cell.angle_alpha   90.00
_cell.angle_beta   90.00
_cell.angle_gamma   90.00
#
_symmetry.space_group_name_H-M   'P 1'
#
loop_
_entity.id
_entity.type
_entity.pdbx_description
1 polymer ?
#
loop_
_entity_poly.entity_id
_entity_poly.type
_entity_poly.pdbx_seq_one_letter_code
_entity_poly.pdbx_strand_id
1 'polypeptide(L)'
;MDFIELEGVTLRYELSGRGNRTVVLVHEMGGSLESWDDVAPQLAESRRVLRYDTRGAGMSQKVRGELGIDTMAGDIAALLDHLGIAGKVALAGIAVGGAIALHFAARYPARTSAVLAGSPATGIAPERRAPALERVARIEAAGMALAVEDSMQNGYPPELRGDIRRFERFRARWLGNDPASYAAIWRMLAGLDMERELTGLRCPVLVLGGSLDRVRPPALAQALAGIIPIAGYDEVRTGHYMAVQTPDLIFECIDEFLATIGA
;
A
#
# COMPACT_ATOMS: atom_id res chain seq x y z
N MET A 1 14.81 -0.33 13.02
CA MET A 1 14.00 -1.43 12.46
C MET A 1 13.88 -2.52 13.50
N ASP A 2 12.68 -2.91 13.80
CA ASP A 2 12.38 -3.86 14.87
C ASP A 2 11.46 -4.97 14.36
N PHE A 3 11.36 -6.03 15.15
CA PHE A 3 10.44 -7.13 14.90
C PHE A 3 9.51 -7.29 16.10
N ILE A 4 8.28 -7.66 15.82
CA ILE A 4 7.29 -7.95 16.85
C ILE A 4 6.46 -9.17 16.48
N GLU A 5 6.14 -9.98 17.47
CA GLU A 5 5.16 -11.04 17.36
C GLU A 5 3.80 -10.53 17.87
N LEU A 6 2.81 -10.51 17.00
CA LEU A 6 1.45 -10.09 17.26
C LEU A 6 0.49 -11.20 16.82
N GLU A 7 -0.31 -11.72 17.75
CA GLU A 7 -1.33 -12.74 17.46
C GLU A 7 -0.80 -13.93 16.62
N GLY A 8 0.44 -14.38 16.90
CA GLY A 8 1.06 -15.50 16.21
C GLY A 8 1.67 -15.19 14.84
N VAL A 9 1.85 -13.91 14.50
CA VAL A 9 2.63 -13.50 13.33
C VAL A 9 3.75 -12.55 13.71
N THR A 10 4.93 -12.74 13.13
CA THR A 10 6.06 -11.81 13.27
C THR A 10 6.02 -10.78 12.16
N LEU A 11 5.94 -9.50 12.53
CA LEU A 11 6.00 -8.37 11.62
C LEU A 11 7.29 -7.58 11.82
N ARG A 12 7.91 -7.14 10.71
CA ARG A 12 8.99 -6.15 10.74
C ARG A 12 8.40 -4.76 10.60
N TYR A 13 8.84 -3.84 11.44
CA TYR A 13 8.40 -2.46 11.39
C TYR A 13 9.53 -1.47 11.70
N GLU A 14 9.27 -0.22 11.44
CA GLU A 14 10.09 0.92 11.87
C GLU A 14 9.19 2.06 12.29
N LEU A 15 9.42 2.59 13.49
CA LEU A 15 8.83 3.83 13.96
C LEU A 15 9.94 4.90 14.03
N SER A 16 9.78 5.96 13.25
CA SER A 16 10.74 7.08 13.19
C SER A 16 10.04 8.41 13.41
N GLY A 17 10.85 9.47 13.50
CA GLY A 17 10.36 10.83 13.66
C GLY A 17 9.86 11.15 15.06
N ARG A 18 9.31 12.36 15.22
CA ARG A 18 8.87 12.94 16.51
C ARG A 18 7.54 13.66 16.33
N GLY A 19 6.86 13.89 17.44
CA GLY A 19 5.57 14.61 17.45
C GLY A 19 4.43 13.74 17.95
N ASN A 20 3.24 14.32 17.96
CA ASN A 20 2.00 13.71 18.46
C ASN A 20 1.10 13.19 17.31
N ARG A 21 1.41 13.52 16.07
CA ARG A 21 0.70 13.03 14.87
C ARG A 21 1.46 11.87 14.28
N THR A 22 0.75 10.83 13.90
CA THR A 22 1.36 9.62 13.31
C THR A 22 0.79 9.38 11.93
N VAL A 23 1.67 9.09 10.99
CA VAL A 23 1.30 8.55 9.67
C VAL A 23 1.79 7.10 9.56
N VAL A 24 0.91 6.23 9.08
CA VAL A 24 1.21 4.82 8.78
C VAL A 24 1.38 4.68 7.28
N LEU A 25 2.53 4.15 6.86
CA LEU A 25 2.87 3.94 5.44
C LEU A 25 2.70 2.46 5.09
N VAL A 26 1.83 2.18 4.12
CA VAL A 26 1.51 0.81 3.69
C VAL A 26 1.94 0.60 2.24
N HIS A 27 2.91 -0.29 2.06
CA HIS A 27 3.55 -0.50 0.76
C HIS A 27 2.65 -1.28 -0.23
N GLU A 28 3.01 -1.20 -1.51
CA GLU A 28 2.41 -1.93 -2.61
C GLU A 28 2.78 -3.43 -2.61
N MET A 29 2.05 -4.23 -3.41
CA MET A 29 2.41 -5.63 -3.65
C MET A 29 3.79 -5.73 -4.30
N GLY A 30 4.58 -6.69 -3.84
CA GLY A 30 5.96 -6.88 -4.28
C GLY A 30 6.97 -5.93 -3.64
N GLY A 31 6.49 -4.92 -2.91
CA GLY A 31 7.29 -4.02 -2.10
C GLY A 31 7.53 -4.52 -0.67
N SER A 32 8.01 -3.62 0.15
CA SER A 32 8.30 -3.79 1.57
C SER A 32 8.39 -2.41 2.21
N LEU A 33 8.69 -2.29 3.50
CA LEU A 33 8.86 -0.98 4.14
C LEU A 33 9.93 -0.11 3.44
N GLU A 34 10.90 -0.72 2.73
CA GLU A 34 11.90 -0.02 1.92
C GLU A 34 11.31 0.73 0.71
N SER A 35 10.07 0.46 0.32
CA SER A 35 9.40 1.27 -0.70
C SER A 35 9.23 2.73 -0.29
N TRP A 36 9.32 2.99 1.01
CA TRP A 36 9.16 4.30 1.62
C TRP A 36 10.49 4.94 2.07
N ASP A 37 11.67 4.37 1.72
CA ASP A 37 12.98 4.83 2.19
C ASP A 37 13.26 6.30 1.89
N ASP A 38 12.81 6.79 0.74
CA ASP A 38 13.04 8.16 0.31
C ASP A 38 11.90 9.14 0.72
N VAL A 39 10.76 8.63 1.21
CA VAL A 39 9.60 9.42 1.69
C VAL A 39 9.57 9.53 3.21
N ALA A 40 9.78 8.42 3.91
CA ALA A 40 9.64 8.36 5.36
C ALA A 40 10.56 9.34 6.11
N PRO A 41 11.83 9.55 5.75
CA PRO A 41 12.68 10.51 6.44
C PRO A 41 12.17 11.96 6.37
N GLN A 42 11.62 12.37 5.23
CA GLN A 42 11.07 13.71 5.02
C GLN A 42 9.83 13.92 5.90
N LEU A 43 8.90 12.96 5.96
CA LEU A 43 7.74 13.00 6.85
C LEU A 43 8.14 12.98 8.34
N ALA A 44 9.23 12.29 8.67
CA ALA A 44 9.72 12.13 10.04
C ALA A 44 10.28 13.42 10.65
N GLU A 45 10.52 14.46 9.86
CA GLU A 45 10.93 15.78 10.36
C GLU A 45 9.84 16.44 11.21
N SER A 46 8.57 16.20 10.92
CA SER A 46 7.42 16.84 11.55
C SER A 46 6.41 15.90 12.21
N ARG A 47 6.48 14.59 11.93
CA ARG A 47 5.50 13.58 12.36
C ARG A 47 6.19 12.31 12.85
N ARG A 48 5.49 11.47 13.60
CA ARG A 48 5.88 10.07 13.75
C ARG A 48 5.47 9.31 12.50
N VAL A 49 6.37 8.49 12.00
CA VAL A 49 6.17 7.67 10.79
C VAL A 49 6.31 6.20 11.17
N LEU A 50 5.23 5.45 11.05
CA LEU A 50 5.22 4.00 11.16
C LEU A 50 5.19 3.40 9.77
N ARG A 51 6.21 2.61 9.42
CA ARG A 51 6.21 1.78 8.22
C ARG A 51 6.51 0.34 8.60
N TYR A 52 5.95 -0.60 7.88
CA TYR A 52 6.11 -2.02 8.19
C TYR A 52 6.05 -2.87 6.93
N ASP A 53 6.63 -4.05 7.00
CA ASP A 53 6.38 -5.08 6.00
C ASP A 53 5.03 -5.70 6.28
N THR A 54 4.11 -5.60 5.34
CA THR A 54 2.83 -6.30 5.46
C THR A 54 3.05 -7.81 5.57
N ARG A 55 2.11 -8.50 6.21
CA ARG A 55 2.14 -9.97 6.33
C ARG A 55 2.40 -10.61 4.97
N GLY A 56 3.41 -11.47 4.89
CA GLY A 56 3.84 -12.12 3.66
C GLY A 56 4.92 -11.39 2.87
N ALA A 57 5.14 -10.10 3.12
CA ALA A 57 6.14 -9.28 2.41
C ALA A 57 7.45 -9.13 3.18
N GLY A 58 8.47 -8.63 2.49
CA GLY A 58 9.76 -8.23 3.06
C GLY A 58 10.34 -9.28 4.01
N MET A 59 10.63 -8.87 5.24
CA MET A 59 11.14 -9.75 6.31
C MET A 59 10.06 -10.14 7.33
N SER A 60 8.81 -9.69 7.15
CA SER A 60 7.68 -10.22 7.93
C SER A 60 7.41 -11.68 7.62
N GLN A 61 6.74 -12.36 8.56
CA GLN A 61 6.40 -13.78 8.44
C GLN A 61 5.62 -14.07 7.16
N LYS A 62 6.00 -15.13 6.46
CA LYS A 62 5.40 -15.55 5.21
C LYS A 62 4.04 -16.20 5.44
N VAL A 63 3.09 -15.90 4.56
CA VAL A 63 1.73 -16.46 4.60
C VAL A 63 1.74 -17.88 4.05
N ARG A 64 1.02 -18.76 4.74
CA ARG A 64 0.69 -20.10 4.26
C ARG A 64 -0.82 -20.28 4.43
N GLY A 65 -1.52 -20.42 3.32
CA GLY A 65 -2.98 -20.52 3.30
C GLY A 65 -3.71 -19.23 2.93
N GLU A 66 -4.90 -19.07 3.47
CA GLU A 66 -5.77 -17.93 3.15
C GLU A 66 -5.34 -16.65 3.86
N LEU A 67 -5.58 -15.53 3.20
CA LEU A 67 -5.34 -14.19 3.71
C LEU A 67 -6.58 -13.32 3.44
N GLY A 68 -7.03 -12.59 4.45
CA GLY A 68 -8.13 -11.63 4.34
C GLY A 68 -7.66 -10.19 4.54
N ILE A 69 -8.38 -9.23 3.97
CA ILE A 69 -8.07 -7.81 4.15
C ILE A 69 -8.33 -7.37 5.59
N ASP A 70 -9.30 -7.98 6.30
CA ASP A 70 -9.52 -7.77 7.75
C ASP A 70 -8.27 -8.10 8.56
N THR A 71 -7.57 -9.19 8.22
CA THR A 71 -6.31 -9.57 8.86
C THR A 71 -5.23 -8.52 8.61
N MET A 72 -5.11 -8.03 7.37
CA MET A 72 -4.11 -6.99 7.02
C MET A 72 -4.37 -5.67 7.74
N ALA A 73 -5.63 -5.28 7.89
CA ALA A 73 -6.00 -4.09 8.66
C ALA A 73 -5.83 -4.31 10.17
N GLY A 74 -6.12 -5.51 10.65
CA GLY A 74 -5.89 -5.92 12.04
C GLY A 74 -4.42 -5.82 12.44
N ASP A 75 -3.49 -6.16 11.54
CA ASP A 75 -2.06 -6.00 11.78
C ASP A 75 -1.67 -4.54 12.08
N ILE A 76 -2.27 -3.57 11.38
CA ILE A 76 -2.05 -2.14 11.67
C ILE A 76 -2.57 -1.80 13.07
N ALA A 77 -3.79 -2.24 13.41
CA ALA A 77 -4.36 -1.98 14.74
C ALA A 77 -3.48 -2.54 15.85
N ALA A 78 -3.04 -3.79 15.70
CA ALA A 78 -2.18 -4.46 16.66
C ALA A 78 -0.79 -3.78 16.81
N LEU A 79 -0.19 -3.33 15.70
CA LEU A 79 1.04 -2.52 15.72
C LEU A 79 0.85 -1.22 16.48
N LEU A 80 -0.24 -0.48 16.21
CA LEU A 80 -0.54 0.77 16.89
C LEU A 80 -0.74 0.57 18.40
N ASP A 81 -1.44 -0.49 18.79
CA ASP A 81 -1.69 -0.81 20.20
C ASP A 81 -0.39 -1.20 20.93
N HIS A 82 0.44 -2.03 20.30
CA HIS A 82 1.75 -2.39 20.84
C HIS A 82 2.65 -1.16 21.05
N LEU A 83 2.64 -0.23 20.09
CA LEU A 83 3.46 0.98 20.14
C LEU A 83 2.86 2.07 21.04
N GLY A 84 1.74 1.81 21.71
CA GLY A 84 1.06 2.78 22.58
C GLY A 84 0.50 3.99 21.82
N ILE A 85 0.22 3.85 20.53
CA ILE A 85 -0.36 4.90 19.69
C ILE A 85 -1.88 4.81 19.79
N ALA A 86 -2.46 5.40 20.81
CA ALA A 86 -3.91 5.31 21.10
C ALA A 86 -4.76 6.29 20.27
N GLY A 87 -4.17 7.37 19.74
CA GLY A 87 -4.87 8.41 18.99
C GLY A 87 -5.23 7.98 17.57
N LYS A 88 -5.89 8.90 16.85
CA LYS A 88 -6.11 8.75 15.41
C LYS A 88 -4.79 8.89 14.65
N VAL A 89 -4.64 8.08 13.61
CA VAL A 89 -3.50 8.13 12.69
C VAL A 89 -3.96 8.46 11.28
N ALA A 90 -3.11 9.11 10.50
CA ALA A 90 -3.27 9.17 9.07
C ALA A 90 -2.64 7.91 8.44
N LEU A 91 -3.16 7.47 7.30
CA LEU A 91 -2.58 6.37 6.54
C LEU A 91 -2.23 6.85 5.13
N ALA A 92 -1.10 6.40 4.60
CA ALA A 92 -0.76 6.54 3.19
C ALA A 92 -0.40 5.17 2.63
N GLY A 93 -1.09 4.74 1.57
CA GLY A 93 -0.89 3.41 1.01
C GLY A 93 -0.93 3.41 -0.51
N ILE A 94 -0.12 2.54 -1.12
CA ILE A 94 -0.04 2.40 -2.58
C ILE A 94 -0.58 1.03 -3.01
N ALA A 95 -1.37 0.98 -4.06
CA ALA A 95 -1.95 -0.23 -4.65
C ALA A 95 -2.71 -1.07 -3.60
N VAL A 96 -2.25 -2.29 -3.27
CA VAL A 96 -2.84 -3.11 -2.21
C VAL A 96 -2.74 -2.41 -0.85
N GLY A 97 -1.64 -1.68 -0.58
CA GLY A 97 -1.50 -0.87 0.63
C GLY A 97 -2.55 0.24 0.73
N GLY A 98 -2.94 0.82 -0.41
CA GLY A 98 -4.06 1.76 -0.48
C GLY A 98 -5.40 1.12 -0.13
N ALA A 99 -5.65 -0.10 -0.60
CA ALA A 99 -6.85 -0.85 -0.23
C ALA A 99 -6.87 -1.19 1.27
N ILE A 100 -5.73 -1.65 1.82
CA ILE A 100 -5.59 -1.94 3.26
C ILE A 100 -5.84 -0.68 4.10
N ALA A 101 -5.31 0.47 3.69
CA ALA A 101 -5.50 1.75 4.38
C ALA A 101 -6.97 2.20 4.36
N LEU A 102 -7.65 2.08 3.23
CA LEU A 102 -9.08 2.38 3.09
C LEU A 102 -9.94 1.42 3.93
N HIS A 103 -9.61 0.12 3.90
CA HIS A 103 -10.30 -0.88 4.73
C HIS A 103 -10.09 -0.63 6.22
N PHE A 104 -8.85 -0.29 6.63
CA PHE A 104 -8.58 0.12 8.01
C PHE A 104 -9.46 1.30 8.43
N ALA A 105 -9.59 2.32 7.59
CA ALA A 105 -10.43 3.47 7.88
C ALA A 105 -11.92 3.11 8.05
N ALA A 106 -12.41 2.16 7.27
CA ALA A 106 -13.78 1.66 7.39
C ALA A 106 -13.99 0.85 8.68
N ARG A 107 -13.03 -0.01 9.04
CA ARG A 107 -13.12 -0.89 10.22
C ARG A 107 -12.79 -0.19 11.54
N TYR A 108 -11.88 0.79 11.49
CA TYR A 108 -11.37 1.51 12.67
C TYR A 108 -11.54 3.03 12.55
N PRO A 109 -12.77 3.55 12.34
CA PRO A 109 -13.00 4.99 12.10
C PRO A 109 -12.61 5.87 13.29
N ALA A 110 -12.65 5.33 14.52
CA ALA A 110 -12.18 6.01 15.73
C ALA A 110 -10.65 6.14 15.79
N ARG A 111 -9.92 5.34 15.02
CA ARG A 111 -8.45 5.29 14.95
C ARG A 111 -7.90 5.99 13.69
N THR A 112 -8.75 6.50 12.80
CA THR A 112 -8.34 7.08 11.52
C THR A 112 -8.63 8.58 11.49
N SER A 113 -7.63 9.38 11.11
CA SER A 113 -7.80 10.82 10.86
C SER A 113 -7.99 11.11 9.37
N ALA A 114 -7.26 10.43 8.49
CA ALA A 114 -7.31 10.60 7.04
C ALA A 114 -6.66 9.42 6.30
N VAL A 115 -6.92 9.30 5.01
CA VAL A 115 -6.26 8.32 4.13
C VAL A 115 -5.81 8.97 2.82
N LEU A 116 -4.54 8.79 2.46
CA LEU A 116 -4.06 8.97 1.10
C LEU A 116 -3.90 7.58 0.44
N ALA A 117 -4.57 7.36 -0.69
CA ALA A 117 -4.55 6.09 -1.39
C ALA A 117 -4.09 6.26 -2.85
N GLY A 118 -2.86 5.82 -3.15
CA GLY A 118 -2.30 5.86 -4.49
C GLY A 118 -2.67 4.63 -5.30
N SER A 119 -3.33 4.81 -6.45
CA SER A 119 -3.80 3.72 -7.35
C SER A 119 -4.37 2.50 -6.59
N PRO A 120 -5.29 2.68 -5.62
CA PRO A 120 -5.66 1.63 -4.68
C PRO A 120 -6.31 0.41 -5.36
N ALA A 121 -5.89 -0.80 -4.96
CA ALA A 121 -6.34 -2.07 -5.53
C ALA A 121 -7.55 -2.62 -4.75
N THR A 122 -8.73 -2.09 -4.98
CA THR A 122 -9.96 -2.40 -4.24
C THR A 122 -10.75 -3.60 -4.77
N GLY A 123 -10.17 -4.36 -5.68
CA GLY A 123 -10.75 -5.56 -6.26
C GLY A 123 -10.29 -5.79 -7.69
N ILE A 124 -10.76 -6.89 -8.27
CA ILE A 124 -10.50 -7.30 -9.66
C ILE A 124 -11.86 -7.48 -10.35
N ALA A 125 -12.00 -6.87 -11.51
CA ALA A 125 -13.21 -7.02 -12.32
C ALA A 125 -13.53 -8.50 -12.58
N PRO A 126 -14.80 -8.92 -12.49
CA PRO A 126 -15.18 -10.33 -12.51
C PRO A 126 -14.61 -11.13 -13.70
N GLU A 127 -14.61 -10.53 -14.88
CA GLU A 127 -14.09 -11.15 -16.12
C GLU A 127 -12.57 -11.34 -16.12
N ARG A 128 -11.84 -10.62 -15.26
CA ARG A 128 -10.39 -10.71 -15.11
C ARG A 128 -9.96 -11.64 -13.97
N ARG A 129 -10.88 -12.10 -13.12
CA ARG A 129 -10.54 -12.90 -11.92
C ARG A 129 -9.94 -14.25 -12.28
N ALA A 130 -10.60 -15.02 -13.15
CA ALA A 130 -10.12 -16.36 -13.51
C ALA A 130 -8.73 -16.32 -14.20
N PRO A 131 -8.47 -15.50 -15.23
CA PRO A 131 -7.15 -15.36 -15.82
C PRO A 131 -6.07 -14.90 -14.80
N ALA A 132 -6.42 -14.01 -13.87
CA ALA A 132 -5.49 -13.56 -12.84
C ALA A 132 -5.11 -14.69 -11.89
N LEU A 133 -6.07 -15.49 -11.42
CA LEU A 133 -5.84 -16.63 -10.53
C LEU A 133 -5.02 -17.74 -11.20
N GLU A 134 -5.27 -18.03 -12.49
CA GLU A 134 -4.45 -18.98 -13.26
C GLU A 134 -2.99 -18.51 -13.40
N ARG A 135 -2.79 -17.21 -13.68
CA ARG A 135 -1.46 -16.61 -13.72
C ARG A 135 -0.75 -16.73 -12.37
N VAL A 136 -1.45 -16.43 -11.31
CA VAL A 136 -0.94 -16.47 -9.93
C VAL A 136 -0.56 -17.88 -9.52
N ALA A 137 -1.36 -18.91 -9.86
CA ALA A 137 -1.03 -20.31 -9.60
C ALA A 137 0.27 -20.74 -10.31
N ARG A 138 0.52 -20.25 -11.54
CA ARG A 138 1.77 -20.50 -12.23
C ARG A 138 2.97 -19.81 -11.54
N ILE A 139 2.80 -18.58 -11.05
CA ILE A 139 3.84 -17.85 -10.31
C ILE A 139 4.14 -18.59 -9.00
N GLU A 140 3.13 -19.03 -8.28
CA GLU A 140 3.29 -19.79 -7.03
C GLU A 140 4.09 -21.08 -7.23
N ALA A 141 3.87 -21.78 -8.35
CA ALA A 141 4.56 -23.02 -8.66
C ALA A 141 5.99 -22.82 -9.21
N ALA A 142 6.23 -21.77 -10.00
CA ALA A 142 7.49 -21.58 -10.74
C ALA A 142 8.37 -20.43 -10.23
N GLY A 143 7.85 -19.62 -9.31
CA GLY A 143 8.60 -18.53 -8.66
C GLY A 143 8.38 -17.16 -9.26
N MET A 144 8.89 -16.14 -8.56
CA MET A 144 8.63 -14.72 -8.84
C MET A 144 9.21 -14.22 -10.16
N ALA A 145 10.17 -14.93 -10.75
CA ALA A 145 10.73 -14.55 -12.06
C ALA A 145 9.67 -14.42 -13.16
N LEU A 146 8.59 -15.20 -13.08
CA LEU A 146 7.45 -15.10 -14.02
C LEU A 146 6.62 -13.82 -13.86
N ALA A 147 6.69 -13.18 -12.69
CA ALA A 147 5.90 -12.00 -12.39
C ALA A 147 6.65 -10.69 -12.65
N VAL A 148 7.97 -10.69 -12.45
CA VAL A 148 8.76 -9.46 -12.33
C VAL A 148 8.79 -8.66 -13.61
N GLU A 149 9.11 -9.27 -14.75
CA GLU A 149 9.29 -8.52 -16.00
C GLU A 149 7.99 -7.83 -16.45
N ASP A 150 6.87 -8.54 -16.39
CA ASP A 150 5.56 -7.97 -16.71
C ASP A 150 5.16 -6.85 -15.72
N SER A 151 5.42 -7.06 -14.44
CA SER A 151 5.16 -6.06 -13.39
C SER A 151 6.02 -4.81 -13.57
N MET A 152 7.30 -4.97 -13.93
CA MET A 152 8.18 -3.84 -14.19
C MET A 152 7.82 -3.12 -15.49
N GLN A 153 7.40 -3.84 -16.52
CA GLN A 153 7.01 -3.23 -17.80
C GLN A 153 5.74 -2.37 -17.66
N ASN A 154 4.77 -2.84 -16.90
CA ASN A 154 3.48 -2.16 -16.76
C ASN A 154 3.45 -1.16 -15.59
N GLY A 155 4.12 -1.47 -14.48
CA GLY A 155 4.05 -0.65 -13.26
C GLY A 155 5.21 0.33 -13.10
N TYR A 156 6.36 0.07 -13.73
CA TYR A 156 7.54 0.93 -13.67
C TYR A 156 8.00 1.32 -15.07
N PRO A 157 7.34 2.30 -15.71
CA PRO A 157 7.61 2.66 -17.10
C PRO A 157 9.04 3.19 -17.30
N PRO A 158 9.63 3.03 -18.51
CA PRO A 158 11.02 3.44 -18.79
C PRO A 158 11.32 4.90 -18.45
N GLU A 159 10.34 5.79 -18.62
CA GLU A 159 10.44 7.22 -18.36
C GLU A 159 10.77 7.55 -16.90
N LEU A 160 10.49 6.63 -15.97
CA LEU A 160 10.74 6.78 -14.54
C LEU A 160 11.98 6.01 -14.06
N ARG A 161 12.75 5.38 -14.96
CA ARG A 161 13.94 4.57 -14.63
C ARG A 161 15.24 5.40 -14.66
N GLY A 162 15.17 6.74 -14.53
CA GLY A 162 16.33 7.60 -14.55
C GLY A 162 17.37 7.25 -13.47
N ASP A 163 16.92 6.88 -12.26
CA ASP A 163 17.78 6.26 -11.24
C ASP A 163 17.79 4.74 -11.43
N ILE A 164 18.74 4.25 -12.21
CA ILE A 164 18.89 2.83 -12.49
C ILE A 164 19.15 2.00 -11.23
N ARG A 165 19.87 2.56 -10.24
CA ARG A 165 20.16 1.84 -8.98
C ARG A 165 18.90 1.65 -8.14
N ARG A 166 18.03 2.66 -8.09
CA ARG A 166 16.72 2.57 -7.43
C ARG A 166 15.85 1.51 -8.12
N PHE A 167 15.76 1.56 -9.44
CA PHE A 167 15.02 0.58 -10.24
C PHE A 167 15.50 -0.85 -10.01
N GLU A 168 16.82 -1.10 -10.10
CA GLU A 168 17.38 -2.45 -9.91
C GLU A 168 17.21 -2.97 -8.48
N ARG A 169 17.37 -2.11 -7.46
CA ARG A 169 17.07 -2.51 -6.06
C ARG A 169 15.60 -2.90 -5.88
N PHE A 170 14.69 -2.14 -6.48
CA PHE A 170 13.26 -2.44 -6.42
C PHE A 170 12.94 -3.75 -7.15
N ARG A 171 13.49 -3.94 -8.34
CA ARG A 171 13.35 -5.19 -9.12
C ARG A 171 13.90 -6.40 -8.36
N ALA A 172 15.04 -6.25 -7.71
CA ALA A 172 15.62 -7.33 -6.89
C ALA A 172 14.73 -7.71 -5.69
N ARG A 173 14.13 -6.72 -5.00
CA ARG A 173 13.14 -6.98 -3.94
C ARG A 173 11.94 -7.76 -4.46
N TRP A 174 11.43 -7.40 -5.63
CA TRP A 174 10.35 -8.14 -6.29
C TRP A 174 10.69 -9.61 -6.51
N LEU A 175 11.90 -9.88 -7.02
CA LEU A 175 12.41 -11.25 -7.21
C LEU A 175 12.52 -12.03 -5.89
N GLY A 176 12.84 -11.35 -4.79
CA GLY A 176 12.99 -11.93 -3.46
C GLY A 176 11.68 -12.20 -2.71
N ASN A 177 10.51 -11.84 -3.28
CA ASN A 177 9.24 -12.15 -2.63
C ASN A 177 8.97 -13.65 -2.59
N ASP A 178 8.24 -14.07 -1.55
CA ASP A 178 7.74 -15.45 -1.41
C ASP A 178 6.54 -15.67 -2.35
N PRO A 179 6.61 -16.61 -3.30
CA PRO A 179 5.55 -16.82 -4.29
C PRO A 179 4.21 -17.20 -3.66
N ALA A 180 4.20 -17.99 -2.57
CA ALA A 180 2.97 -18.39 -1.89
C ALA A 180 2.28 -17.21 -1.20
N SER A 181 3.06 -16.33 -0.54
CA SER A 181 2.54 -15.09 0.06
C SER A 181 2.01 -14.13 -1.01
N TYR A 182 2.73 -13.99 -2.11
CA TYR A 182 2.28 -13.20 -3.26
C TYR A 182 0.95 -13.73 -3.82
N ALA A 183 0.83 -15.04 -3.95
CA ALA A 183 -0.39 -15.69 -4.42
C ALA A 183 -1.56 -15.51 -3.44
N ALA A 184 -1.32 -15.57 -2.13
CA ALA A 184 -2.33 -15.33 -1.12
C ALA A 184 -2.91 -13.91 -1.22
N ILE A 185 -2.06 -12.89 -1.42
CA ILE A 185 -2.52 -11.50 -1.61
C ILE A 185 -3.36 -11.36 -2.89
N TRP A 186 -2.97 -12.00 -3.98
CA TRP A 186 -3.75 -11.98 -5.22
C TRP A 186 -5.11 -12.66 -5.07
N ARG A 187 -5.19 -13.79 -4.34
CA ARG A 187 -6.47 -14.46 -4.05
C ARG A 187 -7.36 -13.55 -3.20
N MET A 188 -6.80 -12.89 -2.20
CA MET A 188 -7.51 -11.86 -1.43
C MET A 188 -8.08 -10.78 -2.36
N LEU A 189 -7.25 -10.16 -3.21
CA LEU A 189 -7.69 -9.11 -4.14
C LEU A 189 -8.77 -9.60 -5.12
N ALA A 190 -8.71 -10.85 -5.58
CA ALA A 190 -9.70 -11.42 -6.46
C ALA A 190 -11.08 -11.60 -5.80
N GLY A 191 -11.09 -11.78 -4.47
CA GLY A 191 -12.32 -11.88 -3.67
C GLY A 191 -12.85 -10.54 -3.15
N LEU A 192 -12.08 -9.44 -3.27
CA LEU A 192 -12.48 -8.13 -2.75
C LEU A 192 -13.64 -7.51 -3.52
N ASP A 193 -14.55 -6.93 -2.75
CA ASP A 193 -15.56 -5.97 -3.17
C ASP A 193 -15.67 -4.92 -2.06
N MET A 194 -15.07 -3.77 -2.27
CA MET A 194 -14.99 -2.70 -1.27
C MET A 194 -16.02 -1.59 -1.48
N GLU A 195 -16.85 -1.64 -2.51
CA GLU A 195 -17.74 -0.53 -2.87
C GLU A 195 -18.64 -0.08 -1.71
N ARG A 196 -19.27 -1.05 -1.03
CA ARG A 196 -20.18 -0.76 0.10
C ARG A 196 -19.46 -0.09 1.28
N GLU A 197 -18.25 -0.52 1.61
CA GLU A 197 -17.51 0.08 2.74
C GLU A 197 -16.96 1.45 2.39
N LEU A 198 -16.54 1.67 1.15
CA LEU A 198 -16.00 2.95 0.68
C LEU A 198 -17.05 4.05 0.69
N THR A 199 -18.31 3.73 0.33
CA THR A 199 -19.43 4.69 0.44
C THR A 199 -19.75 5.06 1.89
N GLY A 200 -19.29 4.29 2.85
CA GLY A 200 -19.46 4.52 4.29
C GLY A 200 -18.33 5.28 4.98
N LEU A 201 -17.24 5.60 4.28
CA LEU A 201 -16.09 6.28 4.87
C LEU A 201 -16.44 7.68 5.40
N ARG A 202 -15.87 8.04 6.57
CA ARG A 202 -16.19 9.26 7.30
C ARG A 202 -14.98 10.19 7.52
N CYS A 203 -13.80 9.76 7.12
CA CYS A 203 -12.59 10.59 7.20
C CYS A 203 -12.28 11.22 5.83
N PRO A 204 -11.51 12.31 5.78
CA PRO A 204 -10.96 12.83 4.54
C PRO A 204 -10.12 11.77 3.82
N VAL A 205 -10.30 11.66 2.51
CA VAL A 205 -9.54 10.76 1.64
C VAL A 205 -8.97 11.55 0.47
N LEU A 206 -7.69 11.32 0.14
CA LEU A 206 -7.12 11.75 -1.13
C LEU A 206 -6.75 10.51 -1.94
N VAL A 207 -7.32 10.39 -3.13
CA VAL A 207 -6.99 9.32 -4.07
C VAL A 207 -6.05 9.88 -5.14
N LEU A 208 -4.88 9.25 -5.29
CA LEU A 208 -3.95 9.61 -6.37
C LEU A 208 -4.05 8.62 -7.53
N GLY A 209 -4.07 9.14 -8.75
CA GLY A 209 -3.92 8.39 -10.00
C GLY A 209 -2.56 8.69 -10.63
N GLY A 210 -1.79 7.66 -10.97
CA GLY A 210 -0.54 7.83 -11.71
C GLY A 210 -0.79 7.98 -13.22
N SER A 211 -0.42 9.09 -13.85
CA SER A 211 -0.66 9.31 -15.29
C SER A 211 0.12 8.33 -16.20
N LEU A 212 1.15 7.66 -15.66
CA LEU A 212 1.95 6.65 -16.34
C LEU A 212 1.66 5.22 -15.82
N ASP A 213 0.65 5.05 -14.97
CA ASP A 213 0.27 3.75 -14.41
C ASP A 213 -0.56 2.94 -15.43
N ARG A 214 0.03 1.86 -15.96
CA ARG A 214 -0.65 0.93 -16.87
C ARG A 214 -1.29 -0.25 -16.15
N VAL A 215 -0.97 -0.46 -14.87
CA VAL A 215 -1.56 -1.52 -14.05
C VAL A 215 -2.95 -1.10 -13.57
N ARG A 216 -3.07 0.14 -13.10
CA ARG A 216 -4.32 0.77 -12.69
C ARG A 216 -4.40 2.18 -13.27
N PRO A 217 -4.90 2.32 -14.50
CA PRO A 217 -5.01 3.62 -15.16
C PRO A 217 -5.74 4.67 -14.31
N PRO A 218 -5.39 5.97 -14.43
CA PRO A 218 -5.93 7.05 -13.61
C PRO A 218 -7.45 7.06 -13.50
N ALA A 219 -8.14 6.70 -14.57
CA ALA A 219 -9.61 6.63 -14.61
C ALA A 219 -10.20 5.69 -13.53
N LEU A 220 -9.49 4.61 -13.15
CA LEU A 220 -9.95 3.71 -12.09
C LEU A 220 -9.83 4.37 -10.71
N ALA A 221 -8.76 5.13 -10.47
CA ALA A 221 -8.57 5.89 -9.25
C ALA A 221 -9.59 7.03 -9.13
N GLN A 222 -9.84 7.74 -10.23
CA GLN A 222 -10.85 8.80 -10.30
C GLN A 222 -12.27 8.27 -10.04
N ALA A 223 -12.62 7.14 -10.66
CA ALA A 223 -13.92 6.50 -10.43
C ALA A 223 -14.10 6.09 -8.96
N LEU A 224 -13.03 5.56 -8.35
CA LEU A 224 -13.04 5.20 -6.93
C LEU A 224 -13.24 6.44 -6.03
N ALA A 225 -12.53 7.53 -6.29
CA ALA A 225 -12.74 8.77 -5.55
C ALA A 225 -14.18 9.25 -5.63
N GLY A 226 -14.84 9.08 -6.79
CA GLY A 226 -16.22 9.46 -7.02
C GLY A 226 -17.27 8.76 -6.15
N ILE A 227 -16.96 7.60 -5.59
CA ILE A 227 -17.88 6.87 -4.69
C ILE A 227 -17.61 7.12 -3.20
N ILE A 228 -16.50 7.73 -2.85
CA ILE A 228 -16.14 8.03 -1.45
C ILE A 228 -16.67 9.42 -1.08
N PRO A 229 -17.50 9.55 -0.04
CA PRO A 229 -18.23 10.81 0.25
C PRO A 229 -17.34 12.04 0.49
N ILE A 230 -16.16 11.84 1.09
CA ILE A 230 -15.22 12.91 1.46
C ILE A 230 -13.87 12.61 0.80
N ALA A 231 -13.87 12.48 -0.52
CA ALA A 231 -12.62 12.25 -1.25
C ALA A 231 -12.32 13.38 -2.24
N GLY A 232 -11.01 13.75 -2.30
CA GLY A 232 -10.39 14.43 -3.42
C GLY A 232 -9.72 13.42 -4.35
N TYR A 233 -9.46 13.86 -5.58
CA TYR A 233 -8.70 13.11 -6.58
C TYR A 233 -7.67 14.02 -7.22
N ASP A 234 -6.42 13.54 -7.28
CA ASP A 234 -5.35 14.17 -8.02
C ASP A 234 -4.70 13.19 -8.98
N GLU A 235 -4.45 13.62 -10.21
CA GLU A 235 -3.64 12.91 -11.17
C GLU A 235 -2.21 13.44 -11.13
N VAL A 236 -1.25 12.56 -10.83
CA VAL A 236 0.15 12.93 -10.68
C VAL A 236 1.03 12.18 -11.67
N ARG A 237 2.14 12.81 -12.10
CA ARG A 237 3.03 12.22 -13.10
C ARG A 237 3.94 11.16 -12.48
N THR A 238 3.39 9.98 -12.26
CA THR A 238 4.07 8.81 -11.70
C THR A 238 3.51 7.51 -12.31
N GLY A 239 4.18 6.38 -12.05
CA GLY A 239 3.68 5.05 -12.41
C GLY A 239 2.98 4.37 -11.24
N HIS A 240 2.93 3.03 -11.24
CA HIS A 240 2.21 2.25 -10.24
C HIS A 240 2.90 2.20 -8.87
N TYR A 241 4.23 2.21 -8.85
CA TYR A 241 5.04 2.12 -7.63
C TYR A 241 5.47 3.50 -7.16
N MET A 242 4.49 4.36 -6.92
CA MET A 242 4.59 5.80 -6.75
C MET A 242 5.69 6.22 -5.78
N ALA A 243 5.70 5.67 -4.56
CA ALA A 243 6.66 6.04 -3.51
C ALA A 243 8.12 5.71 -3.88
N VAL A 244 8.33 4.69 -4.72
CA VAL A 244 9.67 4.32 -5.21
C VAL A 244 10.07 5.17 -6.42
N GLN A 245 9.12 5.46 -7.30
CA GLN A 245 9.39 6.08 -8.60
C GLN A 245 9.59 7.60 -8.51
N THR A 246 8.77 8.24 -7.69
CA THR A 246 8.72 9.71 -7.55
C THR A 246 8.55 10.10 -6.07
N PRO A 247 9.52 9.74 -5.21
CA PRO A 247 9.36 9.88 -3.76
C PRO A 247 9.10 11.32 -3.32
N ASP A 248 9.78 12.31 -3.90
CA ASP A 248 9.60 13.71 -3.54
C ASP A 248 8.18 14.19 -3.85
N LEU A 249 7.65 13.84 -5.02
CA LEU A 249 6.27 14.14 -5.39
C LEU A 249 5.26 13.49 -4.42
N ILE A 250 5.51 12.25 -4.02
CA ILE A 250 4.61 11.55 -3.09
C ILE A 250 4.73 12.10 -1.67
N PHE A 251 5.93 12.50 -1.25
CA PHE A 251 6.09 13.25 0.01
C PHE A 251 5.26 14.54 -0.02
N GLU A 252 5.38 15.36 -1.07
CA GLU A 252 4.62 16.60 -1.23
C GLU A 252 3.10 16.35 -1.16
N CYS A 253 2.59 15.38 -1.92
CA CYS A 253 1.16 15.02 -1.88
C CYS A 253 0.68 14.63 -0.47
N ILE A 254 1.47 13.83 0.26
CA ILE A 254 1.13 13.42 1.63
C ILE A 254 1.17 14.63 2.56
N ASP A 255 2.24 15.43 2.51
CA ASP A 255 2.46 16.54 3.44
C ASP A 255 1.42 17.64 3.25
N GLU A 256 1.13 18.05 2.01
CA GLU A 256 0.12 19.05 1.68
C GLU A 256 -1.29 18.58 2.08
N PHE A 257 -1.64 17.33 1.75
CA PHE A 257 -2.94 16.78 2.15
C PHE A 257 -3.12 16.79 3.67
N LEU A 258 -2.14 16.28 4.41
CA LEU A 258 -2.20 16.24 5.87
C LEU A 258 -2.18 17.64 6.50
N ALA A 259 -1.46 18.60 5.93
CA ALA A 259 -1.46 19.99 6.37
C ALA A 259 -2.84 20.65 6.18
N THR A 260 -3.48 20.42 5.01
CA THR A 260 -4.79 21.00 4.68
C THR A 260 -5.88 20.58 5.67
N ILE A 261 -5.82 19.33 6.15
CA ILE A 261 -6.83 18.80 7.09
C ILE A 261 -6.43 18.93 8.56
N GLY A 262 -5.27 19.48 8.84
CA GLY A 262 -4.75 19.64 10.20
C GLY A 262 -4.39 18.30 10.87
N ALA A 263 -4.06 17.26 10.10
CA ALA A 263 -3.75 15.90 10.58
C ALA A 263 -2.24 15.64 10.74
#